data_f816ee92d2606f697070bd020ef5d603
#
_entry.id   f816ee92d2606f697070bd020ef5d603
#
_cell.length_a   1.000
_cell.length_b   1.000
_cell.length_c   1.000
_cell.angle_alpha   90.00
_cell.angle_beta   90.00
_cell.angle_gamma   90.00
#
_symmetry.space_group_name_H-M   'P 1'
#
loop_
_entity.id
_entity.type
_entity.pdbx_description
1 polymer ?
#
loop_
_entity_poly.entity_id
_entity_poly.type
_entity_poly.pdbx_seq_one_letter_code
_entity_poly.pdbx_strand_id
1 'polypeptide(L)'
;DGSIFRGEAIGADGQTVGEVVFNTAMTGYQEILTDPSYAQQIVTLTYPHIGNTGTTPEDAESNRVWSAGLVIRDLPLVASNWRNKMSLSDYLKANNVVAIAGIDTRRLTRILREKGAQNGCVMAGDNISEEAAIAAARGFPGLKGMDLAKVVSATERYEWLSGVWSLATDSHPDFAAADLKYHVVAYDYGIKLNIDRKSTRLNSSHNHDL
;
A
#
# COMPACT_ATOMS: atom_id res chain seq x y z
N ASP A 1 -23.17 2.34 1.58
CA ASP A 1 -24.35 2.80 0.88
C ASP A 1 -25.06 1.71 0.04
N GLY A 2 -24.47 0.51 -0.07
CA GLY A 2 -25.01 -0.62 -0.82
C GLY A 2 -24.67 -0.61 -2.33
N SER A 3 -23.80 0.30 -2.77
CA SER A 3 -23.33 0.28 -4.17
C SER A 3 -22.47 -0.96 -4.45
N ILE A 4 -22.75 -1.64 -5.58
CA ILE A 4 -22.03 -2.82 -6.01
C ILE A 4 -21.26 -2.48 -7.30
N PHE A 5 -20.01 -2.94 -7.35
CA PHE A 5 -19.13 -2.86 -8.50
C PHE A 5 -18.64 -4.27 -8.83
N ARG A 6 -18.76 -4.67 -10.10
CA ARG A 6 -18.27 -5.96 -10.62
C ARG A 6 -17.06 -5.74 -11.51
N GLY A 7 -16.06 -6.57 -11.38
CA GLY A 7 -14.82 -6.51 -12.16
C GLY A 7 -14.09 -7.85 -12.14
N GLU A 8 -12.82 -7.82 -12.45
CA GLU A 8 -11.94 -8.98 -12.55
C GLU A 8 -11.01 -9.06 -11.35
N ALA A 9 -10.80 -10.26 -10.79
CA ALA A 9 -9.81 -10.50 -9.73
C ALA A 9 -8.40 -10.36 -10.32
N ILE A 10 -7.56 -9.55 -9.68
CA ILE A 10 -6.18 -9.34 -10.10
C ILE A 10 -5.17 -9.64 -8.98
N GLY A 11 -5.62 -9.96 -7.79
CA GLY A 11 -4.84 -10.31 -6.61
C GLY A 11 -5.13 -11.72 -6.11
N ALA A 12 -4.99 -11.92 -4.81
CA ALA A 12 -5.32 -13.18 -4.15
C ALA A 12 -6.83 -13.41 -4.12
N ASP A 13 -7.23 -14.68 -4.12
CA ASP A 13 -8.61 -15.07 -3.85
C ASP A 13 -8.94 -14.83 -2.36
N GLY A 14 -10.21 -14.58 -2.09
CA GLY A 14 -10.71 -14.39 -0.74
C GLY A 14 -11.53 -13.12 -0.56
N GLN A 15 -11.60 -12.68 0.68
CA GLN A 15 -12.37 -11.51 1.08
C GLN A 15 -11.52 -10.56 1.91
N THR A 16 -11.65 -9.28 1.66
CA THR A 16 -11.11 -8.22 2.50
C THR A 16 -12.15 -7.16 2.79
N VAL A 17 -12.08 -6.58 3.98
CA VAL A 17 -12.91 -5.44 4.40
C VAL A 17 -12.03 -4.29 4.86
N GLY A 18 -12.49 -3.07 4.69
CA GLY A 18 -11.75 -1.90 5.12
C GLY A 18 -12.48 -0.61 4.76
N GLU A 19 -11.88 0.51 5.14
CA GLU A 19 -12.34 1.81 4.71
C GLU A 19 -11.88 2.08 3.28
N VAL A 20 -12.81 2.31 2.37
CA VAL A 20 -12.51 2.61 0.96
C VAL A 20 -12.11 4.07 0.84
N VAL A 21 -10.90 4.28 0.35
CA VAL A 21 -10.31 5.59 0.08
C VAL A 21 -9.83 5.68 -1.37
N PHE A 22 -9.52 6.87 -1.86
CA PHE A 22 -8.92 7.02 -3.19
C PHE A 22 -7.62 7.82 -3.14
N ASN A 23 -6.75 7.48 -4.09
CA ASN A 23 -5.50 8.19 -4.34
C ASN A 23 -5.41 8.56 -5.83
N THR A 24 -4.96 9.78 -6.13
CA THR A 24 -4.89 10.33 -7.49
C THR A 24 -3.52 10.22 -8.15
N ALA A 25 -2.56 9.57 -7.50
CA ALA A 25 -1.22 9.37 -8.07
C ALA A 25 -1.29 8.54 -9.35
N MET A 26 -0.50 8.91 -10.33
CA MET A 26 -0.38 8.20 -11.62
C MET A 26 0.61 7.04 -11.54
N THR A 27 1.57 7.11 -10.62
CA THR A 27 2.64 6.13 -10.37
C THR A 27 2.81 5.96 -8.87
N GLY A 28 3.71 5.07 -8.44
CA GLY A 28 3.98 4.87 -7.02
C GLY A 28 2.93 4.01 -6.31
N TYR A 29 2.26 3.14 -7.06
CA TYR A 29 1.24 2.26 -6.48
C TYR A 29 1.82 1.23 -5.51
N GLN A 30 3.06 0.80 -5.70
CA GLN A 30 3.73 -0.12 -4.77
C GLN A 30 4.06 0.59 -3.45
N GLU A 31 4.54 1.82 -3.53
CA GLU A 31 4.77 2.68 -2.37
C GLU A 31 3.47 2.92 -1.61
N ILE A 32 2.36 3.18 -2.30
CA ILE A 32 1.04 3.34 -1.69
C ILE A 32 0.59 2.06 -0.99
N LEU A 33 0.75 0.89 -1.62
CA LEU A 33 0.36 -0.39 -1.03
C LEU A 33 1.16 -0.74 0.23
N THR A 34 2.43 -0.36 0.27
CA THR A 34 3.36 -0.64 1.37
C THR A 34 3.47 0.49 2.40
N ASP A 35 2.77 1.61 2.19
CA ASP A 35 2.73 2.72 3.14
C ASP A 35 1.87 2.37 4.36
N PRO A 36 2.42 2.38 5.59
CA PRO A 36 1.67 2.12 6.82
C PRO A 36 0.44 3.02 7.02
N SER A 37 0.41 4.19 6.39
CA SER A 37 -0.73 5.12 6.44
C SER A 37 -2.01 4.53 5.86
N TYR A 38 -1.92 3.51 5.01
CA TYR A 38 -3.08 2.81 4.42
C TYR A 38 -3.50 1.54 5.17
N ALA A 39 -3.02 1.35 6.40
CA ALA A 39 -3.45 0.22 7.22
C ALA A 39 -4.98 0.18 7.36
N GLN A 40 -5.59 -1.00 7.13
CA GLN A 40 -7.04 -1.22 7.14
C GLN A 40 -7.84 -0.45 6.07
N GLN A 41 -7.18 0.10 5.05
CA GLN A 41 -7.85 0.80 3.95
C GLN A 41 -7.81 0.01 2.65
N ILE A 42 -8.92 0.01 1.93
CA ILE A 42 -9.02 -0.46 0.54
C ILE A 42 -8.75 0.75 -0.35
N VAL A 43 -7.62 0.73 -1.05
CA VAL A 43 -7.17 1.88 -1.84
C VAL A 43 -7.72 1.80 -3.25
N THR A 44 -8.43 2.84 -3.68
CA THR A 44 -8.85 3.03 -5.07
C THR A 44 -7.88 3.97 -5.77
N LEU A 45 -7.21 3.51 -6.83
CA LEU A 45 -6.36 4.36 -7.65
C LEU A 45 -7.17 4.92 -8.82
N THR A 46 -7.17 6.25 -8.95
CA THR A 46 -8.03 6.93 -9.93
C THR A 46 -7.42 7.00 -11.33
N TYR A 47 -6.09 6.84 -11.44
CA TYR A 47 -5.41 6.79 -12.74
C TYR A 47 -5.84 5.52 -13.50
N PRO A 48 -6.14 5.62 -14.81
CA PRO A 48 -6.73 4.50 -15.55
C PRO A 48 -5.85 3.25 -15.63
N HIS A 49 -4.55 3.41 -15.85
CA HIS A 49 -3.61 2.31 -16.08
C HIS A 49 -2.67 2.15 -14.87
N ILE A 50 -2.90 1.14 -14.06
CA ILE A 50 -2.11 0.84 -12.86
C ILE A 50 -1.46 -0.53 -13.00
N GLY A 51 -0.14 -0.60 -12.76
CA GLY A 51 0.67 -1.82 -12.94
C GLY A 51 1.59 -1.78 -14.17
N ASN A 52 1.54 -0.71 -14.95
CA ASN A 52 2.30 -0.54 -16.19
C ASN A 52 3.83 -0.50 -16.00
N THR A 53 4.32 -0.16 -14.83
CA THR A 53 5.75 -0.16 -14.50
C THR A 53 6.22 -1.45 -13.81
N GLY A 54 5.30 -2.36 -13.46
CA GLY A 54 5.61 -3.53 -12.63
C GLY A 54 5.94 -3.17 -11.19
N THR A 55 6.59 -4.07 -10.49
CA THR A 55 7.03 -3.89 -9.11
C THR A 55 8.50 -4.29 -8.95
N THR A 56 9.16 -3.73 -7.94
CA THR A 56 10.57 -4.00 -7.61
C THR A 56 10.76 -3.91 -6.09
N PRO A 57 11.67 -4.70 -5.48
CA PRO A 57 11.93 -4.64 -4.04
C PRO A 57 12.33 -3.26 -3.53
N GLU A 58 12.96 -2.44 -4.37
CA GLU A 58 13.49 -1.12 -3.99
C GLU A 58 12.42 -0.06 -3.76
N ASP A 59 11.22 -0.23 -4.35
CA ASP A 59 10.14 0.76 -4.27
C ASP A 59 9.16 0.50 -3.10
N ALA A 60 9.46 -0.45 -2.22
CA ALA A 60 8.68 -0.65 -1.01
C ALA A 60 8.96 0.43 0.04
N GLU A 61 7.90 0.90 0.69
CA GLU A 61 7.96 1.88 1.81
C GLU A 61 7.96 1.22 3.19
N SER A 62 7.81 -0.11 3.24
CA SER A 62 7.93 -0.92 4.44
C SER A 62 8.16 -2.38 4.09
N ASN A 63 8.30 -3.23 5.09
CA ASN A 63 8.56 -4.67 4.93
C ASN A 63 7.34 -5.50 4.51
N ARG A 64 6.16 -4.91 4.35
CA ARG A 64 4.93 -5.60 3.94
C ARG A 64 3.92 -4.67 3.26
N VAL A 65 2.90 -5.25 2.65
CA VAL A 65 1.72 -4.52 2.21
C VAL A 65 0.82 -4.23 3.42
N TRP A 66 0.43 -2.96 3.59
CA TRP A 66 -0.43 -2.49 4.67
C TRP A 66 -1.87 -2.26 4.22
N SER A 67 -2.06 -1.90 2.94
CA SER A 67 -3.41 -1.72 2.41
C SER A 67 -4.22 -3.02 2.53
N ALA A 68 -5.47 -2.92 2.96
CA ALA A 68 -6.37 -4.06 3.06
C ALA A 68 -6.75 -4.63 1.69
N GLY A 69 -6.73 -3.81 0.64
CA GLY A 69 -7.04 -4.23 -0.72
C GLY A 69 -6.80 -3.14 -1.75
N LEU A 70 -6.85 -3.50 -3.02
CA LEU A 70 -6.64 -2.59 -4.13
C LEU A 70 -7.81 -2.62 -5.11
N VAL A 71 -8.21 -1.43 -5.56
CA VAL A 71 -9.23 -1.23 -6.59
C VAL A 71 -8.67 -0.36 -7.69
N ILE A 72 -8.68 -0.85 -8.93
CA ILE A 72 -8.19 -0.13 -10.11
C ILE A 72 -9.17 -0.21 -11.27
N ARG A 73 -8.99 0.66 -12.26
CA ARG A 73 -9.78 0.62 -13.49
C ARG A 73 -9.24 -0.41 -14.47
N ASP A 74 -7.94 -0.35 -14.77
CA ASP A 74 -7.34 -1.14 -15.84
C ASP A 74 -5.96 -1.64 -15.41
N LEU A 75 -5.75 -2.96 -15.57
CA LEU A 75 -4.46 -3.62 -15.37
C LEU A 75 -3.84 -3.85 -16.75
N PRO A 76 -2.72 -3.20 -17.11
CA PRO A 76 -2.06 -3.43 -18.38
C PRO A 76 -1.61 -4.88 -18.55
N LEU A 77 -1.73 -5.40 -19.79
CA LEU A 77 -1.31 -6.76 -20.14
C LEU A 77 0.20 -6.98 -19.99
N VAL A 78 0.98 -5.90 -20.13
CA VAL A 78 2.44 -5.94 -20.08
C VAL A 78 2.95 -4.80 -19.20
N ALA A 79 3.81 -5.13 -18.26
CA ALA A 79 4.60 -4.14 -17.55
C ALA A 79 5.84 -3.77 -18.39
N SER A 80 6.05 -2.48 -18.63
CA SER A 80 7.12 -1.96 -19.50
C SER A 80 8.00 -0.98 -18.74
N ASN A 81 8.90 -1.54 -17.92
CA ASN A 81 9.92 -0.78 -17.22
C ASN A 81 11.15 -1.67 -17.03
N TRP A 82 12.34 -1.11 -17.25
CA TRP A 82 13.59 -1.83 -17.09
C TRP A 82 13.86 -2.30 -15.65
N ARG A 83 13.29 -1.61 -14.63
CA ARG A 83 13.35 -2.01 -13.21
C ARG A 83 12.33 -3.07 -12.82
N ASN A 84 11.40 -3.42 -13.71
CA ASN A 84 10.35 -4.40 -13.41
C ASN A 84 10.96 -5.76 -13.08
N LYS A 85 10.64 -6.28 -11.91
CA LYS A 85 11.00 -7.64 -11.46
C LYS A 85 9.78 -8.56 -11.38
N MET A 86 8.58 -8.01 -11.19
CA MET A 86 7.34 -8.77 -11.03
C MET A 86 6.14 -7.96 -11.49
N SER A 87 5.13 -8.62 -12.08
CA SER A 87 3.88 -7.96 -12.42
C SER A 87 3.13 -7.50 -11.15
N LEU A 88 2.28 -6.49 -11.25
CA LEU A 88 1.44 -6.07 -10.12
C LEU A 88 0.53 -7.21 -9.66
N SER A 89 -0.06 -7.99 -10.58
CA SER A 89 -0.92 -9.12 -10.21
C SER A 89 -0.17 -10.18 -9.41
N ASP A 90 1.03 -10.57 -9.84
CA ASP A 90 1.84 -11.55 -9.12
C ASP A 90 2.30 -11.02 -7.76
N TYR A 91 2.65 -9.73 -7.68
CA TYR A 91 2.99 -9.06 -6.44
C TYR A 91 1.82 -9.08 -5.44
N LEU A 92 0.61 -8.76 -5.88
CA LEU A 92 -0.59 -8.80 -5.03
C LEU A 92 -0.87 -10.21 -4.52
N LYS A 93 -0.78 -11.22 -5.39
CA LYS A 93 -0.94 -12.64 -5.01
C LYS A 93 0.12 -13.10 -4.03
N ALA A 94 1.38 -12.76 -4.27
CA ALA A 94 2.50 -13.13 -3.39
C ALA A 94 2.36 -12.52 -1.99
N ASN A 95 1.73 -11.34 -1.88
CA ASN A 95 1.47 -10.65 -0.62
C ASN A 95 0.06 -10.93 -0.05
N ASN A 96 -0.70 -11.87 -0.63
CA ASN A 96 -2.05 -12.23 -0.21
C ASN A 96 -3.03 -11.04 -0.18
N VAL A 97 -2.92 -10.13 -1.14
CA VAL A 97 -3.77 -8.94 -1.26
C VAL A 97 -4.93 -9.20 -2.20
N VAL A 98 -6.15 -9.07 -1.71
CA VAL A 98 -7.37 -9.15 -2.54
C VAL A 98 -7.51 -7.86 -3.34
N ALA A 99 -7.68 -7.97 -4.66
CA ALA A 99 -7.74 -6.81 -5.53
C ALA A 99 -8.65 -7.03 -6.75
N ILE A 100 -9.24 -5.93 -7.23
CA ILE A 100 -10.19 -5.93 -8.34
C ILE A 100 -9.84 -4.87 -9.38
N ALA A 101 -9.93 -5.22 -10.65
CA ALA A 101 -9.83 -4.30 -11.80
C ALA A 101 -11.13 -4.30 -12.62
N GLY A 102 -11.22 -3.43 -13.62
CA GLY A 102 -12.35 -3.37 -14.56
C GLY A 102 -13.57 -2.63 -14.03
N ILE A 103 -13.49 -1.96 -12.89
CA ILE A 103 -14.63 -1.21 -12.34
C ILE A 103 -14.60 0.27 -12.75
N ASP A 104 -15.76 0.93 -12.64
CA ASP A 104 -15.87 2.39 -12.80
C ASP A 104 -15.31 3.12 -11.56
N THR A 105 -14.00 3.27 -11.51
CA THR A 105 -13.30 3.99 -10.43
C THR A 105 -13.70 5.47 -10.37
N ARG A 106 -14.11 6.09 -11.49
CA ARG A 106 -14.59 7.47 -11.52
C ARG A 106 -15.91 7.61 -10.74
N ARG A 107 -16.86 6.68 -10.96
CA ARG A 107 -18.12 6.62 -10.19
C ARG A 107 -17.84 6.40 -8.71
N LEU A 108 -16.96 5.46 -8.37
CA LEU A 108 -16.57 5.18 -6.99
C LEU A 108 -15.95 6.43 -6.34
N THR A 109 -15.00 7.08 -7.00
CA THR A 109 -14.36 8.31 -6.50
C THR A 109 -15.36 9.44 -6.25
N ARG A 110 -16.38 9.58 -7.12
CA ARG A 110 -17.43 10.58 -6.91
C ARG A 110 -18.23 10.28 -5.64
N ILE A 111 -18.60 9.02 -5.39
CA ILE A 111 -19.28 8.60 -4.16
C ILE A 111 -18.44 8.96 -2.94
N LEU A 112 -17.12 8.64 -2.97
CA LEU A 112 -16.22 8.93 -1.86
C LEU A 112 -16.02 10.45 -1.63
N ARG A 113 -16.02 11.26 -2.69
CA ARG A 113 -15.95 12.72 -2.56
C ARG A 113 -17.20 13.34 -1.95
N GLU A 114 -18.36 12.80 -2.29
CA GLU A 114 -19.66 13.33 -1.83
C GLU A 114 -20.02 12.85 -0.41
N LYS A 115 -19.68 11.61 -0.08
CA LYS A 115 -20.10 10.95 1.19
C LYS A 115 -18.96 10.77 2.20
N GLY A 116 -17.72 11.09 1.82
CA GLY A 116 -16.53 10.73 2.58
C GLY A 116 -16.12 9.27 2.37
N ALA A 117 -15.09 8.83 3.08
CA ALA A 117 -14.65 7.44 3.07
C ALA A 117 -15.80 6.52 3.52
N GLN A 118 -15.91 5.37 2.87
CA GLN A 118 -16.99 4.41 3.10
C GLN A 118 -16.43 3.04 3.47
N ASN A 119 -17.09 2.32 4.35
CA ASN A 119 -16.76 0.92 4.57
C ASN A 119 -17.05 0.09 3.31
N GLY A 120 -16.13 -0.76 2.92
CA GLY A 120 -16.25 -1.62 1.75
C GLY A 120 -15.76 -3.03 1.99
N CYS A 121 -16.15 -3.90 1.08
CA CYS A 121 -15.67 -5.27 0.99
C CYS A 121 -15.30 -5.57 -0.46
N VAL A 122 -14.15 -6.23 -0.66
CA VAL A 122 -13.76 -6.81 -1.95
C VAL A 122 -13.74 -8.32 -1.79
N MET A 123 -14.39 -9.03 -2.71
CA MET A 123 -14.37 -10.49 -2.80
C MET A 123 -13.81 -10.91 -4.14
N ALA A 124 -12.99 -11.94 -4.16
CA ALA A 124 -12.40 -12.56 -5.34
C ALA A 124 -12.42 -14.09 -5.19
N GLY A 125 -12.53 -14.83 -6.30
CA GLY A 125 -12.58 -16.29 -6.34
C GLY A 125 -13.95 -16.82 -6.74
N ASP A 126 -14.18 -18.12 -6.50
CA ASP A 126 -15.35 -18.84 -7.05
C ASP A 126 -16.66 -18.64 -6.25
N ASN A 127 -16.56 -18.29 -4.96
CA ASN A 127 -17.71 -18.22 -4.04
C ASN A 127 -18.06 -16.76 -3.67
N ILE A 128 -18.39 -15.96 -4.68
CA ILE A 128 -18.76 -14.54 -4.48
C ILE A 128 -20.25 -14.43 -4.19
N SER A 129 -20.61 -13.77 -3.07
CA SER A 129 -21.98 -13.36 -2.75
C SER A 129 -22.04 -11.86 -2.48
N GLU A 130 -22.91 -11.17 -3.23
CA GLU A 130 -23.12 -9.73 -3.06
C GLU A 130 -23.73 -9.41 -1.69
N GLU A 131 -24.63 -10.26 -1.22
CA GLU A 131 -25.26 -10.12 0.11
C GLU A 131 -24.22 -10.25 1.21
N ALA A 132 -23.33 -11.25 1.10
CA ALA A 132 -22.24 -11.46 2.04
C ALA A 132 -21.24 -10.30 2.01
N ALA A 133 -20.89 -9.77 0.83
CA ALA A 133 -20.02 -8.62 0.69
C ALA A 133 -20.59 -7.36 1.33
N ILE A 134 -21.90 -7.09 1.12
CA ILE A 134 -22.60 -5.97 1.75
C ILE A 134 -22.67 -6.14 3.27
N ALA A 135 -22.97 -7.36 3.74
CA ALA A 135 -23.00 -7.65 5.17
C ALA A 135 -21.63 -7.44 5.83
N ALA A 136 -20.56 -7.93 5.19
CA ALA A 136 -19.19 -7.75 5.65
C ALA A 136 -18.78 -6.27 5.68
N ALA A 137 -19.08 -5.50 4.63
CA ALA A 137 -18.80 -4.07 4.58
C ALA A 137 -19.56 -3.29 5.69
N ARG A 138 -20.82 -3.65 5.95
CA ARG A 138 -21.61 -3.04 7.02
C ARG A 138 -21.17 -3.47 8.42
N GLY A 139 -20.63 -4.67 8.56
CA GLY A 139 -20.10 -5.20 9.81
C GLY A 139 -18.73 -4.61 10.20
N PHE A 140 -18.01 -3.97 9.26
CA PHE A 140 -16.75 -3.31 9.57
C PHE A 140 -16.98 -2.08 10.45
N PRO A 141 -16.35 -1.98 11.64
CA PRO A 141 -16.61 -0.89 12.58
C PRO A 141 -16.11 0.48 12.11
N GLY A 142 -15.34 0.53 11.03
CA GLY A 142 -14.64 1.73 10.58
C GLY A 142 -13.36 1.98 11.36
N LEU A 143 -12.59 2.98 10.94
CA LEU A 143 -11.28 3.27 11.57
C LEU A 143 -11.40 4.14 12.82
N LYS A 144 -12.56 4.79 13.03
CA LYS A 144 -12.76 5.67 14.20
C LYS A 144 -12.68 4.87 15.50
N GLY A 145 -11.71 5.23 16.34
CA GLY A 145 -11.46 4.56 17.63
C GLY A 145 -10.49 3.36 17.54
N MET A 146 -10.00 3.01 16.35
CA MET A 146 -8.89 2.06 16.21
C MET A 146 -7.56 2.76 16.53
N ASP A 147 -6.74 2.11 17.35
CA ASP A 147 -5.36 2.56 17.59
C ASP A 147 -4.43 1.97 16.51
N LEU A 148 -4.52 2.55 15.31
CA LEU A 148 -3.69 2.09 14.18
C LEU A 148 -2.23 2.50 14.35
N ALA A 149 -1.93 3.56 15.10
CA ALA A 149 -0.56 3.94 15.41
C ALA A 149 0.16 2.79 16.11
N LYS A 150 -0.48 2.15 17.09
CA LYS A 150 0.07 0.97 17.77
C LYS A 150 0.28 -0.22 16.82
N VAL A 151 -0.57 -0.38 15.80
CA VAL A 151 -0.47 -1.49 14.83
C VAL A 151 0.73 -1.31 13.90
N VAL A 152 1.02 -0.07 13.50
CA VAL A 152 2.09 0.22 12.51
C VAL A 152 3.42 0.62 13.14
N SER A 153 3.45 0.90 14.45
CA SER A 153 4.67 1.25 15.17
C SER A 153 5.68 0.11 15.15
N ALA A 154 6.95 0.45 15.06
CA ALA A 154 8.02 -0.54 15.19
C ALA A 154 7.98 -1.17 16.59
N THR A 155 8.18 -2.47 16.67
CA THR A 155 8.16 -3.25 17.93
C THR A 155 9.55 -3.42 18.55
N GLU A 156 10.59 -3.15 17.76
CA GLU A 156 11.98 -3.31 18.15
C GLU A 156 12.80 -2.11 17.68
N ARG A 157 13.84 -1.79 18.42
CA ARG A 157 14.82 -0.81 18.03
C ARG A 157 15.66 -1.33 16.88
N TYR A 158 15.90 -0.49 15.89
CA TYR A 158 16.77 -0.82 14.77
C TYR A 158 17.66 0.37 14.39
N GLU A 159 18.78 0.08 13.76
CA GLU A 159 19.68 1.06 13.18
C GLU A 159 19.42 1.17 11.68
N TRP A 160 19.40 2.38 11.16
CA TRP A 160 19.18 2.62 9.74
C TRP A 160 20.44 3.19 9.10
N LEU A 161 21.02 2.45 8.15
CA LEU A 161 22.25 2.80 7.44
C LEU A 161 22.09 2.90 5.92
N SER A 162 20.90 2.61 5.40
CA SER A 162 20.65 2.55 3.96
C SER A 162 20.22 3.92 3.39
N GLY A 163 20.79 4.30 2.27
CA GLY A 163 20.55 5.58 1.61
C GLY A 163 19.50 5.52 0.51
N VAL A 164 19.35 6.63 -0.20
CA VAL A 164 18.45 6.77 -1.35
C VAL A 164 18.93 5.90 -2.50
N TRP A 165 18.00 5.26 -3.21
CA TRP A 165 18.31 4.47 -4.41
C TRP A 165 19.14 5.27 -5.42
N SER A 166 20.14 4.62 -5.99
CA SER A 166 21.07 5.20 -6.96
C SER A 166 20.92 4.54 -8.33
N LEU A 167 20.69 5.33 -9.36
CA LEU A 167 20.65 4.86 -10.75
C LEU A 167 21.98 4.24 -11.18
N ALA A 168 23.11 4.72 -10.66
CA ALA A 168 24.44 4.26 -11.04
C ALA A 168 24.74 2.83 -10.57
N THR A 169 24.13 2.40 -9.46
CA THR A 169 24.37 1.08 -8.83
C THR A 169 23.15 0.18 -8.87
N ASP A 170 22.00 0.68 -9.34
CA ASP A 170 20.68 0.00 -9.29
C ASP A 170 20.37 -0.55 -7.88
N SER A 171 20.73 0.20 -6.85
CA SER A 171 20.59 -0.24 -5.46
C SER A 171 20.52 0.93 -4.47
N HIS A 172 20.14 0.63 -3.24
CA HIS A 172 20.31 1.52 -2.10
C HIS A 172 21.73 1.36 -1.54
N PRO A 173 22.55 2.43 -1.49
CA PRO A 173 23.87 2.34 -0.88
C PRO A 173 23.74 2.21 0.64
N ASP A 174 24.52 1.31 1.23
CA ASP A 174 24.68 1.25 2.69
C ASP A 174 25.90 2.07 3.12
N PHE A 175 25.81 2.71 4.27
CA PHE A 175 26.85 3.53 4.88
C PHE A 175 27.39 2.83 6.13
N ALA A 176 28.71 2.92 6.36
CA ALA A 176 29.26 2.49 7.63
C ALA A 176 28.89 3.52 8.74
N ALA A 177 28.51 3.04 9.90
CA ALA A 177 28.14 3.92 11.02
C ALA A 177 29.27 4.91 11.40
N ALA A 178 30.52 4.51 11.21
CA ALA A 178 31.70 5.36 11.46
C ALA A 178 31.82 6.57 10.51
N ASP A 179 31.19 6.51 9.33
CA ASP A 179 31.23 7.59 8.33
C ASP A 179 30.13 8.64 8.56
N LEU A 180 29.26 8.37 9.50
CA LEU A 180 28.11 9.21 9.79
C LEU A 180 28.50 10.31 10.80
N LYS A 181 28.13 11.59 10.48
CA LYS A 181 28.51 12.75 11.31
C LYS A 181 27.64 12.99 12.52
N TYR A 182 26.38 12.53 12.45
CA TYR A 182 25.38 12.79 13.48
C TYR A 182 24.66 11.49 13.83
N HIS A 183 24.17 11.40 15.04
CA HIS A 183 23.27 10.36 15.49
C HIS A 183 21.91 11.01 15.75
N VAL A 184 20.89 10.57 14.99
CA VAL A 184 19.51 11.03 15.13
C VAL A 184 18.66 9.89 15.65
N VAL A 185 17.89 10.16 16.70
CA VAL A 185 16.91 9.22 17.23
C VAL A 185 15.53 9.63 16.74
N ALA A 186 14.83 8.71 16.10
CA ALA A 186 13.45 8.91 15.65
C ALA A 186 12.51 7.89 16.30
N TYR A 187 11.32 8.35 16.70
CA TYR A 187 10.25 7.46 17.12
C TYR A 187 9.48 6.98 15.90
N ASP A 188 9.50 5.67 15.66
CA ASP A 188 8.87 5.06 14.50
C ASP A 188 7.42 4.63 14.81
N TYR A 189 6.47 5.45 14.39
CA TYR A 189 5.03 5.20 14.41
C TYR A 189 4.49 4.81 13.04
N GLY A 190 5.25 4.07 12.26
CA GLY A 190 4.93 3.70 10.89
C GLY A 190 5.63 4.61 9.88
N ILE A 191 6.93 4.82 10.05
CA ILE A 191 7.78 5.58 9.12
C ILE A 191 7.88 4.85 7.78
N LYS A 192 7.81 5.60 6.69
CA LYS A 192 8.11 5.12 5.35
C LYS A 192 9.61 5.02 5.15
N LEU A 193 10.09 3.92 4.56
CA LEU A 193 11.52 3.69 4.34
C LEU A 193 12.22 4.83 3.57
N ASN A 194 11.51 5.52 2.68
CA ASN A 194 12.10 6.65 1.96
C ASN A 194 12.31 7.89 2.84
N ILE A 195 11.64 8.03 3.97
CA ILE A 195 11.95 9.05 4.98
C ILE A 195 13.31 8.74 5.60
N ASP A 196 13.53 7.49 5.99
CA ASP A 196 14.79 7.02 6.56
C ASP A 196 15.94 7.10 5.54
N ARG A 197 15.73 6.62 4.32
CA ARG A 197 16.71 6.69 3.22
C ARG A 197 17.17 8.11 2.95
N LYS A 198 16.25 9.08 2.94
CA LYS A 198 16.59 10.51 2.77
C LYS A 198 17.31 11.07 3.99
N SER A 199 16.91 10.66 5.18
CA SER A 199 17.50 11.11 6.46
C SER A 199 18.90 10.55 6.66
N THR A 200 19.26 9.42 6.08
CA THR A 200 20.61 8.84 6.17
C THR A 200 21.68 9.75 5.58
N ARG A 201 21.34 10.64 4.66
CA ARG A 201 22.24 11.75 4.28
C ARG A 201 22.53 12.69 5.44
N LEU A 202 21.73 12.68 6.50
CA LEU A 202 21.79 13.50 7.71
C LEU A 202 22.10 12.68 8.98
N ASN A 203 22.25 11.33 8.84
CA ASN A 203 22.52 10.34 9.89
C ASN A 203 21.37 10.15 10.91
N SER A 204 20.64 9.07 10.78
CA SER A 204 19.57 8.73 11.74
C SER A 204 19.67 7.29 12.23
N SER A 205 19.46 7.10 13.53
CA SER A 205 19.11 5.82 14.12
C SER A 205 17.72 5.94 14.76
N HIS A 206 16.92 4.89 14.68
CA HIS A 206 15.57 4.88 15.23
C HIS A 206 15.56 4.20 16.61
N ASN A 207 15.02 4.88 17.62
CA ASN A 207 14.78 4.33 18.94
C ASN A 207 13.29 4.19 19.21
N HIS A 208 12.91 3.03 19.69
CA HIS A 208 11.64 2.79 20.36
C HIS A 208 11.90 2.72 21.87
N ASP A 209 11.61 3.81 22.56
CA ASP A 209 11.39 3.80 23.99
C ASP A 209 9.92 4.19 24.22
N LEU A 210 9.08 3.19 24.48
CA LEU A 210 7.74 3.34 25.02
C LEU A 210 7.79 3.04 26.51
#